data_d1d39def4c9a427d183b670b8f09b530
#
_entry.id   d1d39def4c9a427d183b670b8f09b530
#
_cell.length_a   1.000
_cell.length_b   1.000
_cell.length_c   1.000
_cell.angle_alpha   90.00
_cell.angle_beta   90.00
_cell.angle_gamma   90.00
#
_symmetry.space_group_name_H-M   'P 1'
#
loop_
_entity.id
_entity.type
_entity.pdbx_description
1 polymer ?
#
loop_
_entity_poly.entity_id
_entity_poly.type
_entity_poly.pdbx_seq_one_letter_code
_entity_poly.pdbx_strand_id
1 'polypeptide(L)'
;MTELGIVKRNIQRADQAATERLTKLGSATVHEAMGRVGLLKPYMRPIYPGAHIAGTAVTVLLQPGDNWMFHVAAEQIQPGDVVIAGVTAECTDGYFGD
;
A
#
# COMPACT_ATOMS: atom_id res chain seq x y z
N MET A 1 -10.97 3.56 -17.87
CA MET A 1 -9.96 2.57 -18.27
C MET A 1 -8.65 2.86 -17.55
N THR A 2 -8.00 1.83 -17.04
CA THR A 2 -6.71 1.99 -16.39
C THR A 2 -5.60 1.91 -17.43
N GLU A 3 -4.75 2.91 -17.47
CA GLU A 3 -3.57 2.88 -18.33
C GLU A 3 -2.41 2.23 -17.58
N LEU A 4 -1.63 1.42 -18.29
CA LEU A 4 -0.43 0.74 -17.76
C LEU A 4 0.83 1.45 -18.23
N GLY A 5 1.91 1.25 -17.51
CA GLY A 5 3.21 1.81 -17.85
C GLY A 5 3.37 3.28 -17.49
N ILE A 6 2.49 3.81 -16.64
CA ILE A 6 2.58 5.18 -16.17
C ILE A 6 3.32 5.21 -14.83
N VAL A 7 4.29 6.12 -14.73
CA VAL A 7 5.03 6.36 -13.48
C VAL A 7 4.85 7.82 -13.09
N LYS A 8 4.23 8.04 -11.95
CA LYS A 8 4.09 9.39 -11.39
C LYS A 8 5.19 9.62 -10.37
N ARG A 9 5.93 10.68 -10.56
CA ARG A 9 7.05 11.08 -9.70
C ARG A 9 6.65 12.24 -8.82
N ASN A 10 7.51 12.59 -7.86
CA ASN A 10 7.28 13.70 -6.95
C ASN A 10 5.96 13.54 -6.17
N ILE A 11 5.77 12.35 -5.64
CA ILE A 11 4.58 12.00 -4.85
C ILE A 11 4.51 12.93 -3.64
N GLN A 12 3.34 13.54 -3.44
CA GLN A 12 3.09 14.33 -2.25
C GLN A 12 2.78 13.40 -1.09
N ARG A 13 3.58 13.49 -0.01
CA ARG A 13 3.39 12.66 1.17
C ARG A 13 2.49 13.33 2.18
N ALA A 14 1.81 12.50 2.98
CA ALA A 14 1.06 12.97 4.12
C ALA A 14 2.01 13.54 5.18
N ASP A 15 1.48 14.39 6.06
CA ASP A 15 2.25 14.90 7.18
C ASP A 15 2.73 13.75 8.07
N GLN A 16 4.03 13.71 8.33
CA GLN A 16 4.64 12.63 9.11
C GLN A 16 4.09 12.57 10.53
N ALA A 17 3.83 13.71 11.15
CA ALA A 17 3.23 13.73 12.49
C ALA A 17 1.85 13.09 12.49
N ALA A 18 1.06 13.29 11.44
CA ALA A 18 -0.25 12.66 11.31
C ALA A 18 -0.14 11.15 11.15
N THR A 19 0.78 10.66 10.31
CA THR A 19 0.97 9.21 10.14
C THR A 19 1.49 8.55 11.41
N GLU A 20 2.37 9.21 12.15
CA GLU A 20 2.84 8.70 13.44
C GLU A 20 1.71 8.60 14.46
N ARG A 21 0.80 9.57 14.48
CA ARG A 21 -0.37 9.50 15.35
C ARG A 21 -1.30 8.35 14.96
N LEU A 22 -1.51 8.13 13.67
CA LEU A 22 -2.32 7.01 13.18
C LEU A 22 -1.72 5.66 13.57
N THR A 23 -0.39 5.55 13.59
CA THR A 23 0.28 4.32 14.01
C THR A 23 -0.08 3.90 15.43
N LYS A 24 -0.40 4.86 16.30
CA LYS A 24 -0.77 4.59 17.69
C LYS A 24 -2.23 4.20 17.86
N LEU A 25 -3.04 4.37 16.83
CA LEU A 25 -4.46 4.03 16.83
C LEU A 25 -4.66 2.65 16.20
N GLY A 26 -5.71 1.96 16.60
CA GLY A 26 -6.07 0.70 15.95
C GLY A 26 -6.76 0.94 14.61
N SER A 27 -6.59 0.02 13.68
CA SER A 27 -7.22 0.12 12.37
C SER A 27 -8.75 0.20 12.45
N ALA A 28 -9.35 -0.50 13.41
CA ALA A 28 -10.79 -0.43 13.62
C ALA A 28 -11.24 0.97 14.03
N THR A 29 -10.49 1.63 14.92
CA THR A 29 -10.79 2.99 15.36
C THR A 29 -10.69 3.97 14.19
N VAL A 30 -9.65 3.86 13.39
CA VAL A 30 -9.45 4.73 12.23
C VAL A 30 -10.57 4.50 11.20
N HIS A 31 -10.89 3.24 10.91
CA HIS A 31 -11.95 2.87 9.97
C HIS A 31 -13.30 3.47 10.38
N GLU A 32 -13.63 3.38 11.67
CA GLU A 32 -14.88 3.93 12.19
C GLU A 32 -14.90 5.45 12.09
N ALA A 33 -13.80 6.11 12.41
CA ALA A 33 -13.68 7.56 12.29
C ALA A 33 -13.80 8.05 10.84
N MET A 34 -13.44 7.22 9.87
CA MET A 34 -13.58 7.51 8.44
C MET A 34 -14.97 7.21 7.89
N GLY A 35 -15.94 6.88 8.73
CA GLY A 35 -17.28 6.52 8.28
C GLY A 35 -17.39 5.11 7.73
N ARG A 36 -16.51 4.22 8.15
CA ARG A 36 -16.46 2.81 7.74
C ARG A 36 -16.19 2.60 6.27
N VAL A 37 -15.34 3.46 5.71
CA VAL A 37 -14.83 3.32 4.33
C VAL A 37 -13.32 3.17 4.34
N GLY A 38 -12.77 2.61 3.26
CA GLY A 38 -11.34 2.49 3.09
C GLY A 38 -10.69 1.27 3.73
N LEU A 39 -11.48 0.31 4.20
CA LEU A 39 -10.93 -0.93 4.73
C LEU A 39 -10.48 -1.84 3.59
N LEU A 40 -9.29 -2.42 3.76
CA LEU A 40 -8.79 -3.41 2.80
C LEU A 40 -9.64 -4.69 2.86
N LYS A 41 -9.60 -5.47 1.79
CA LYS A 41 -10.35 -6.72 1.71
C LYS A 41 -9.91 -7.70 2.80
N PRO A 42 -10.82 -8.60 3.25
CA PRO A 42 -10.52 -9.53 4.35
C PRO A 42 -9.36 -10.49 4.11
N TYR A 43 -8.97 -10.71 2.85
CA TYR A 43 -7.80 -11.54 2.55
C TYR A 43 -6.48 -10.87 2.90
N MET A 44 -6.49 -9.57 3.18
CA MET A 44 -5.28 -8.85 3.60
C MET A 44 -5.01 -9.14 5.08
N ARG A 45 -3.99 -9.93 5.33
CA ARG A 45 -3.62 -10.35 6.68
C ARG A 45 -2.14 -10.14 6.92
N PRO A 46 -1.74 -9.81 8.16
CA PRO A 46 -0.32 -9.74 8.51
C PRO A 46 0.37 -11.07 8.29
N ILE A 47 1.59 -11.03 7.77
CA ILE A 47 2.38 -12.25 7.60
C ILE A 47 3.24 -12.57 8.82
N TYR A 48 3.25 -11.69 9.81
CA TYR A 48 3.90 -11.94 11.09
C TYR A 48 3.07 -11.33 12.23
N PRO A 49 3.15 -11.92 13.45
CA PRO A 49 2.39 -11.40 14.59
C PRO A 49 2.80 -9.98 14.96
N GLY A 50 1.80 -9.16 15.32
CA GLY A 50 2.05 -7.81 15.80
C GLY A 50 2.38 -6.79 14.72
N ALA A 51 2.23 -7.13 13.45
CA ALA A 51 2.42 -6.17 12.38
C ALA A 51 1.46 -4.99 12.54
N HIS A 52 2.01 -3.78 12.55
CA HIS A 52 1.25 -2.57 12.78
C HIS A 52 1.99 -1.40 12.11
N ILE A 53 1.42 -0.87 11.05
CA ILE A 53 2.05 0.19 10.27
C ILE A 53 1.06 1.27 9.90
N ALA A 54 1.56 2.48 9.72
CA ALA A 54 0.84 3.58 9.10
C ALA A 54 1.85 4.45 8.34
N GLY A 55 1.45 4.95 7.20
CA GLY A 55 2.33 5.77 6.37
C GLY A 55 1.63 6.26 5.13
N THR A 56 2.34 7.02 4.33
CA THR A 56 1.84 7.45 3.02
C THR A 56 1.80 6.26 2.06
N ALA A 57 0.66 6.06 1.44
CA ALA A 57 0.51 4.98 0.46
C ALA A 57 1.25 5.32 -0.84
N VAL A 58 2.10 4.41 -1.28
CA VAL A 58 2.66 4.40 -2.63
C VAL A 58 1.98 3.26 -3.36
N THR A 59 1.13 3.60 -4.31
CA THR A 59 0.30 2.59 -4.97
C THR A 59 0.96 2.08 -6.23
N VAL A 60 0.89 0.77 -6.43
CA VAL A 60 1.49 0.08 -7.57
C VAL A 60 0.43 -0.79 -8.21
N LEU A 61 0.25 -0.64 -9.53
CA LEU A 61 -0.64 -1.51 -10.30
C LEU A 61 0.20 -2.49 -11.09
N LEU A 62 -0.03 -3.78 -10.86
CA LEU A 62 0.72 -4.86 -11.47
C LEU A 62 -0.13 -5.61 -12.48
N GLN A 63 0.51 -6.16 -13.50
CA GLN A 63 -0.10 -7.17 -14.34
C GLN A 63 0.06 -8.56 -13.71
N PRO A 64 -0.87 -9.48 -13.94
CA PRO A 64 -0.75 -10.82 -13.38
C PRO A 64 0.58 -11.48 -13.74
N GLY A 65 1.29 -11.98 -12.72
CA GLY A 65 2.56 -12.65 -12.87
C GLY A 65 3.76 -11.76 -13.19
N ASP A 66 3.58 -10.45 -13.21
CA ASP A 66 4.63 -9.50 -13.59
C ASP A 66 4.87 -8.51 -12.43
N ASN A 67 6.06 -8.53 -11.84
CA ASN A 67 6.42 -7.64 -10.75
C ASN A 67 7.26 -6.43 -11.16
N TRP A 68 7.35 -6.15 -12.46
CA TRP A 68 8.22 -5.08 -12.98
C TRP A 68 7.96 -3.74 -12.30
N MET A 69 6.68 -3.39 -12.11
CA MET A 69 6.33 -2.10 -11.50
C MET A 69 6.74 -1.98 -10.03
N PHE A 70 6.97 -3.09 -9.33
CA PHE A 70 7.59 -3.03 -8.01
C PHE A 70 9.01 -2.49 -8.06
N HIS A 71 9.78 -2.90 -9.07
CA HIS A 71 11.14 -2.38 -9.26
C HIS A 71 11.10 -0.89 -9.57
N VAL A 72 10.14 -0.46 -10.38
CA VAL A 72 9.95 0.96 -10.67
C VAL A 72 9.56 1.73 -9.41
N ALA A 73 8.63 1.19 -8.62
CA ALA A 73 8.20 1.83 -7.38
C ALA A 73 9.33 1.95 -6.37
N ALA A 74 10.25 0.99 -6.34
CA ALA A 74 11.39 1.00 -5.42
C ALA A 74 12.24 2.27 -5.54
N GLU A 75 12.27 2.88 -6.72
CA GLU A 75 12.98 4.15 -6.92
C GLU A 75 12.26 5.35 -6.31
N GLN A 76 10.98 5.22 -6.03
CA GLN A 76 10.12 6.32 -5.56
C GLN A 76 9.91 6.30 -4.05
N ILE A 77 10.06 5.16 -3.41
CA ILE A 77 9.72 5.01 -2.00
C ILE A 77 10.73 5.71 -1.10
N GLN A 78 10.23 6.19 0.02
CA GLN A 78 11.01 6.85 1.06
C GLN A 78 10.68 6.22 2.42
N PRO A 79 11.55 6.40 3.43
CA PRO A 79 11.22 5.91 4.76
C PRO A 79 9.86 6.44 5.23
N GLY A 80 9.04 5.57 5.79
CA GLY A 80 7.69 5.90 6.23
C GLY A 80 6.61 5.67 5.20
N ASP A 81 6.96 5.35 3.97
CA ASP A 81 5.97 4.98 2.96
C ASP A 81 5.46 3.56 3.18
N VAL A 82 4.22 3.31 2.74
CA VAL A 82 3.61 1.98 2.70
C VAL A 82 3.29 1.66 1.25
N VAL A 83 3.90 0.62 0.72
CA VAL A 83 3.65 0.20 -0.66
C VAL A 83 2.41 -0.67 -0.71
N ILE A 84 1.44 -0.26 -1.52
CA ILE A 84 0.18 -0.99 -1.71
C ILE A 84 0.10 -1.42 -3.16
N ALA A 85 0.02 -2.72 -3.40
CA ALA A 85 -0.06 -3.26 -4.75
C ALA A 85 -1.42 -3.85 -5.04
N GLY A 86 -1.93 -3.55 -6.22
CA GLY A 86 -3.10 -4.19 -6.79
C GLY A 86 -2.73 -4.87 -8.10
N VAL A 87 -3.47 -5.86 -8.48
CA VAL A 87 -3.26 -6.59 -9.72
C VAL A 87 -4.44 -6.36 -10.65
N THR A 88 -4.24 -6.28 -11.98
CA THR A 88 -5.30 -5.99 -12.96
C THR A 88 -6.28 -7.12 -13.17
N ALA A 89 -5.92 -8.36 -12.77
CA ALA A 89 -6.79 -9.53 -12.84
C ALA A 89 -6.36 -10.53 -11.77
N GLU A 90 -7.20 -11.51 -11.46
CA GLU A 90 -6.86 -12.54 -10.49
C GLU A 90 -5.55 -13.26 -10.83
N CYS A 91 -4.72 -13.42 -9.83
CA CYS A 91 -3.46 -14.12 -9.96
C CYS A 91 -3.02 -14.62 -8.59
N THR A 92 -2.54 -15.86 -8.54
CA THR A 92 -2.04 -16.49 -7.32
C THR A 92 -0.52 -16.45 -7.21
N ASP A 93 0.17 -15.87 -8.19
CA ASP A 93 1.62 -15.77 -8.16
C ASP A 93 2.07 -14.78 -7.08
N GLY A 94 3.22 -15.03 -6.50
CA GLY A 94 3.87 -14.09 -5.62
C GLY A 94 4.61 -13.03 -6.43
N TYR A 95 4.64 -11.82 -5.90
CA TYR A 95 5.27 -10.69 -6.58
C TYR A 95 6.48 -10.15 -5.82
N PHE A 96 6.67 -10.58 -4.61
CA PHE A 96 7.70 -10.04 -3.74
C PHE A 96 8.42 -11.18 -3.03
N GLY A 97 9.76 -11.18 -3.16
CA GLY A 97 10.61 -12.12 -2.47
C GLY A 97 11.23 -11.50 -1.21
N ASP A 98 11.97 -12.31 -0.47
CA ASP A 98 12.74 -11.89 0.71
C ASP A 98 14.17 -11.43 0.34
#